data_b1a43b53e0416d4cbe12490e5b221106
#
_entry.id   b1a43b53e0416d4cbe12490e5b221106
#
_cell.length_a   1.000
_cell.length_b   1.000
_cell.length_c   1.000
_cell.angle_alpha   90.00
_cell.angle_beta   90.00
_cell.angle_gamma   90.00
#
_symmetry.space_group_name_H-M   'P 1'
#
loop_
_entity.id
_entity.type
_entity.pdbx_description
1 polymer ?
#
loop_
_entity_poly.entity_id
_entity_poly.type
_entity_poly.pdbx_seq_one_letter_code
_entity_poly.pdbx_strand_id
1 'polypeptide(L)'
;NIMKQFTFLLLAGLISLLCFSCVKDTGSALITYQEATAVYGDLEATRNQPLNTAAREVNNPGKIFVGTDFILLGEEEQGIHIIDNADISNPQFANFINIPGNRESFVKDHYLYAESYYDLLKIDLSDLKNVQLAGRVTNLFQETRFNDNGEALLGFAFKEVQKEVDIQSNFYEDI
;
A
#
# COMPACT_ATOMS: atom_id res chain seq x y z
N ASN A 1 -13.63 76.48 -23.02
CA ASN A 1 -13.11 75.29 -23.70
C ASN A 1 -11.92 74.61 -23.01
N ILE A 2 -11.03 75.32 -22.35
CA ILE A 2 -9.85 74.82 -21.68
C ILE A 2 -10.24 73.96 -20.43
N MET A 3 -11.24 74.38 -19.69
CA MET A 3 -11.74 73.68 -18.50
C MET A 3 -12.33 72.31 -18.79
N LYS A 4 -13.03 72.12 -19.92
CA LYS A 4 -13.57 70.83 -20.38
C LYS A 4 -12.47 69.86 -20.82
N GLN A 5 -11.39 70.37 -21.41
CA GLN A 5 -10.26 69.53 -21.80
C GLN A 5 -9.46 69.04 -20.55
N PHE A 6 -9.35 69.88 -19.52
CA PHE A 6 -8.70 69.48 -18.27
C PHE A 6 -9.47 68.40 -17.51
N THR A 7 -10.81 68.50 -17.48
CA THR A 7 -11.65 67.48 -16.85
C THR A 7 -11.59 66.15 -17.60
N PHE A 8 -11.51 66.19 -18.95
CA PHE A 8 -11.41 64.98 -19.76
C PHE A 8 -10.06 64.26 -19.59
N LEU A 9 -8.97 64.99 -19.47
CA LEU A 9 -7.63 64.47 -19.21
C LEU A 9 -7.51 63.89 -17.81
N LEU A 10 -8.11 64.52 -16.79
CA LEU A 10 -8.17 63.99 -15.43
C LEU A 10 -9.00 62.72 -15.34
N LEU A 11 -10.14 62.63 -16.06
CA LEU A 11 -10.98 61.42 -16.07
C LEU A 11 -10.30 60.27 -16.81
N ALA A 12 -9.60 60.54 -17.93
CA ALA A 12 -8.83 59.56 -18.66
C ALA A 12 -7.64 59.01 -17.84
N GLY A 13 -6.97 59.87 -17.05
CA GLY A 13 -5.90 59.49 -16.13
C GLY A 13 -6.41 58.60 -15.01
N LEU A 14 -7.60 58.90 -14.45
CA LEU A 14 -8.20 58.11 -13.38
C LEU A 14 -8.63 56.71 -13.85
N ILE A 15 -9.15 56.60 -15.10
CA ILE A 15 -9.54 55.33 -15.72
C ILE A 15 -8.30 54.45 -16.02
N SER A 16 -7.18 55.05 -16.40
CA SER A 16 -5.93 54.34 -16.67
C SER A 16 -5.30 53.74 -15.39
N LEU A 17 -5.52 54.39 -14.23
CA LEU A 17 -5.05 53.85 -12.94
C LEU A 17 -5.87 52.62 -12.46
N LEU A 18 -7.11 52.47 -12.90
CA LEU A 18 -7.97 51.36 -12.52
C LEU A 18 -7.68 50.07 -13.31
N CYS A 19 -6.94 50.13 -14.42
CA CYS A 19 -6.61 49.00 -15.25
C CYS A 19 -5.34 48.23 -14.80
N PHE A 20 -4.61 48.70 -13.77
CA PHE A 20 -3.37 48.06 -13.30
C PHE A 20 -3.55 47.17 -12.09
N SER A 21 -4.79 46.86 -11.67
CA SER A 21 -5.02 45.95 -10.56
C SER A 21 -5.43 44.54 -11.03
N CYS A 22 -4.78 44.01 -12.04
CA CYS A 22 -4.69 42.57 -12.16
C CYS A 22 -3.52 42.11 -11.28
N VAL A 23 -3.74 42.00 -9.99
CA VAL A 23 -2.89 41.20 -9.13
C VAL A 23 -3.08 39.75 -9.58
N LYS A 24 -2.10 39.20 -10.29
CA LYS A 24 -1.99 37.76 -10.45
C LYS A 24 -1.83 37.19 -9.05
N ASP A 25 -2.87 36.54 -8.60
CA ASP A 25 -2.82 35.82 -7.33
C ASP A 25 -1.85 34.63 -7.53
N THR A 26 -0.57 34.84 -7.16
CA THR A 26 0.44 33.81 -7.14
C THR A 26 0.28 33.08 -5.83
N GLY A 27 -0.73 32.21 -5.76
CA GLY A 27 -0.92 31.33 -4.63
C GLY A 27 -0.09 30.06 -4.78
N SER A 28 0.60 29.62 -3.75
CA SER A 28 1.10 28.26 -3.62
C SER A 28 0.14 27.44 -2.74
N ALA A 29 -0.02 26.18 -3.08
CA ALA A 29 -0.74 25.22 -2.23
C ALA A 29 0.21 24.12 -1.77
N LEU A 30 0.11 23.77 -0.50
CA LEU A 30 0.79 22.60 0.04
C LEU A 30 -0.08 21.38 -0.23
N ILE A 31 0.38 20.49 -1.10
CA ILE A 31 -0.28 19.20 -1.36
C ILE A 31 0.43 18.08 -0.60
N THR A 32 -0.36 17.16 -0.04
CA THR A 32 0.14 15.96 0.60
C THR A 32 -0.25 14.77 -0.27
N TYR A 33 0.72 13.93 -0.61
CA TYR A 33 0.49 12.71 -1.40
C TYR A 33 1.38 11.57 -0.93
N GLN A 34 1.00 10.34 -1.31
CA GLN A 34 1.79 9.15 -1.05
C GLN A 34 2.73 8.90 -2.24
N GLU A 35 4.03 8.95 -1.99
CA GLU A 35 5.04 8.57 -2.97
C GLU A 35 5.32 7.07 -2.84
N ALA A 36 5.16 6.34 -3.95
CA ALA A 36 5.40 4.90 -4.01
C ALA A 36 6.82 4.63 -4.51
N THR A 37 7.59 3.87 -3.74
CA THR A 37 8.92 3.40 -4.11
C THR A 37 8.89 1.89 -4.27
N ALA A 38 9.35 1.36 -5.42
CA ALA A 38 9.43 -0.07 -5.66
C ALA A 38 10.44 -0.73 -4.71
N VAL A 39 10.03 -1.84 -4.10
CA VAL A 39 10.86 -2.67 -3.22
C VAL A 39 11.24 -3.92 -3.98
N TYR A 40 12.54 -4.14 -4.17
CA TYR A 40 13.11 -5.31 -4.83
C TYR A 40 13.83 -6.20 -3.82
N GLY A 41 13.91 -7.50 -4.11
CA GLY A 41 14.62 -8.44 -3.26
C GLY A 41 14.85 -9.82 -3.91
N ASP A 42 15.56 -10.68 -3.20
CA ASP A 42 15.83 -12.06 -3.62
C ASP A 42 14.59 -12.93 -3.37
N LEU A 43 13.88 -13.26 -4.44
CA LEU A 43 12.68 -14.10 -4.38
C LEU A 43 12.99 -15.54 -3.93
N GLU A 44 14.14 -16.09 -4.29
CA GLU A 44 14.52 -17.44 -3.87
C GLU A 44 14.87 -17.49 -2.38
N ALA A 45 15.57 -16.49 -1.86
CA ALA A 45 15.79 -16.37 -0.43
C ALA A 45 14.46 -16.25 0.34
N THR A 46 13.50 -15.53 -0.22
CA THR A 46 12.14 -15.39 0.34
C THR A 46 11.40 -16.75 0.32
N ARG A 47 11.48 -17.50 -0.77
CA ARG A 47 10.86 -18.83 -0.92
C ARG A 47 11.39 -19.85 0.08
N ASN A 48 12.66 -19.71 0.50
CA ASN A 48 13.37 -20.62 1.38
C ASN A 48 13.29 -20.23 2.86
N GLN A 49 12.50 -19.21 3.22
CA GLN A 49 12.29 -18.85 4.63
C GLN A 49 11.55 -19.96 5.40
N PRO A 50 11.83 -20.12 6.71
CA PRO A 50 11.09 -21.08 7.55
C PRO A 50 9.60 -20.75 7.55
N LEU A 51 8.76 -21.77 7.29
CA LEU A 51 7.31 -21.63 7.29
C LEU A 51 6.74 -21.44 8.70
N ASN A 52 7.28 -22.20 9.68
CA ASN A 52 6.83 -22.13 11.07
C ASN A 52 7.72 -21.20 11.88
N THR A 53 7.14 -20.21 12.51
CA THR A 53 7.83 -19.29 13.43
C THR A 53 7.05 -19.14 14.74
N ALA A 54 7.70 -18.59 15.77
CA ALA A 54 7.03 -18.34 17.04
C ALA A 54 5.85 -17.37 16.88
N ALA A 55 4.88 -17.50 17.77
CA ALA A 55 3.80 -16.53 17.91
C ALA A 55 4.36 -15.12 18.13
N ARG A 56 3.71 -14.11 17.58
CA ARG A 56 4.12 -12.71 17.64
C ARG A 56 2.91 -11.79 17.80
N GLU A 57 3.15 -10.52 18.03
CA GLU A 57 2.10 -9.49 18.10
C GLU A 57 1.47 -9.27 16.71
N VAL A 58 0.17 -8.94 16.73
CA VAL A 58 -0.59 -8.55 15.55
C VAL A 58 -0.38 -7.06 15.30
N ASN A 59 0.06 -6.69 14.10
CA ASN A 59 0.29 -5.29 13.71
C ASN A 59 -0.67 -4.80 12.63
N ASN A 60 -0.88 -5.61 11.59
CA ASN A 60 -1.73 -5.25 10.45
C ASN A 60 -2.68 -6.42 10.12
N PRO A 61 -3.76 -6.58 10.92
CA PRO A 61 -4.66 -7.72 10.79
C PRO A 61 -5.45 -7.68 9.49
N GLY A 62 -5.46 -8.81 8.80
CA GLY A 62 -6.24 -9.07 7.59
C GLY A 62 -7.44 -9.97 7.84
N LYS A 63 -7.61 -10.98 6.98
CA LYS A 63 -8.73 -11.92 7.02
C LYS A 63 -8.66 -12.86 8.21
N ILE A 64 -9.84 -13.23 8.71
CA ILE A 64 -10.01 -14.21 9.79
C ILE A 64 -10.73 -15.43 9.23
N PHE A 65 -10.21 -16.62 9.55
CA PHE A 65 -10.88 -17.89 9.38
C PHE A 65 -11.07 -18.55 10.76
N VAL A 66 -12.29 -18.97 11.07
CA VAL A 66 -12.62 -19.63 12.34
C VAL A 66 -12.88 -21.10 12.09
N GLY A 67 -11.99 -21.96 12.58
CA GLY A 67 -12.16 -23.40 12.63
C GLY A 67 -12.89 -23.84 13.90
N THR A 68 -12.93 -25.16 14.15
CA THR A 68 -13.56 -25.71 15.36
C THR A 68 -12.77 -25.34 16.61
N ASP A 69 -11.47 -25.62 16.61
CA ASP A 69 -10.59 -25.47 17.78
C ASP A 69 -9.44 -24.48 17.53
N PHE A 70 -9.51 -23.73 16.44
CA PHE A 70 -8.48 -22.76 16.08
C PHE A 70 -9.04 -21.57 15.30
N ILE A 71 -8.31 -20.49 15.32
CA ILE A 71 -8.54 -19.31 14.49
C ILE A 71 -7.27 -19.03 13.69
N LEU A 72 -7.41 -18.76 12.40
CA LEU A 72 -6.35 -18.20 11.57
C LEU A 72 -6.62 -16.72 11.36
N LEU A 73 -5.68 -15.89 11.75
CA LEU A 73 -5.74 -14.44 11.56
C LEU A 73 -4.62 -14.02 10.63
N GLY A 74 -4.99 -13.52 9.45
CA GLY A 74 -4.05 -12.96 8.49
C GLY A 74 -3.31 -11.75 9.07
N GLU A 75 -2.04 -11.64 8.72
CA GLU A 75 -1.19 -10.46 8.91
C GLU A 75 -0.75 -10.03 7.52
N GLU A 76 -1.21 -8.87 7.06
CA GLU A 76 -0.99 -8.44 5.67
C GLU A 76 0.50 -8.41 5.32
N GLU A 77 0.82 -8.98 4.15
CA GLU A 77 2.16 -9.10 3.57
C GLU A 77 3.16 -9.96 4.38
N GLN A 78 2.74 -10.56 5.50
CA GLN A 78 3.64 -11.27 6.40
C GLN A 78 3.28 -12.74 6.64
N GLY A 79 1.98 -13.08 6.67
CA GLY A 79 1.53 -14.44 6.90
C GLY A 79 0.29 -14.57 7.75
N ILE A 80 0.24 -15.61 8.62
CA ILE A 80 -1.00 -15.96 9.32
C ILE A 80 -0.69 -16.41 10.74
N HIS A 81 -1.32 -15.78 11.72
CA HIS A 81 -1.32 -16.24 13.11
C HIS A 81 -2.21 -17.47 13.27
N ILE A 82 -1.72 -18.45 13.99
CA ILE A 82 -2.51 -19.57 14.48
C ILE A 82 -2.85 -19.30 15.94
N ILE A 83 -4.14 -19.26 16.23
CA ILE A 83 -4.66 -19.05 17.58
C ILE A 83 -5.37 -20.35 18.00
N ASP A 84 -4.90 -20.98 19.05
CA ASP A 84 -5.58 -22.09 19.71
C ASP A 84 -6.85 -21.55 20.36
N ASN A 85 -8.00 -22.11 19.97
CA ASN A 85 -9.33 -21.72 20.42
C ASN A 85 -10.12 -22.91 20.99
N ALA A 86 -9.42 -23.96 21.39
CA ALA A 86 -10.06 -25.13 22.04
C ALA A 86 -10.78 -24.72 23.33
N ASP A 87 -10.23 -23.74 24.07
CA ASP A 87 -10.94 -23.03 25.12
C ASP A 87 -11.38 -21.65 24.60
N ILE A 88 -12.65 -21.53 24.19
CA ILE A 88 -13.22 -20.30 23.64
C ILE A 88 -13.25 -19.13 24.63
N SER A 89 -13.09 -19.40 25.92
CA SER A 89 -13.00 -18.34 26.96
C SER A 89 -11.59 -17.81 27.14
N ASN A 90 -10.58 -18.50 26.57
CA ASN A 90 -9.17 -18.16 26.73
C ASN A 90 -8.34 -18.52 25.48
N PRO A 91 -8.59 -17.90 24.31
CA PRO A 91 -7.82 -18.16 23.09
C PRO A 91 -6.35 -17.75 23.27
N GLN A 92 -5.42 -18.57 22.75
CA GLN A 92 -3.98 -18.36 22.89
C GLN A 92 -3.28 -18.33 21.53
N PHE A 93 -2.40 -17.35 21.31
CA PHE A 93 -1.52 -17.37 20.16
C PHE A 93 -0.55 -18.54 20.26
N ALA A 94 -0.65 -19.47 19.30
CA ALA A 94 0.15 -20.70 19.30
C ALA A 94 1.42 -20.56 18.46
N ASN A 95 1.25 -20.19 17.19
CA ASN A 95 2.32 -20.10 16.19
C ASN A 95 2.03 -18.97 15.21
N PHE A 96 3.02 -18.74 14.31
CA PHE A 96 2.86 -17.91 13.12
C PHE A 96 3.33 -18.66 11.87
N ILE A 97 2.48 -18.72 10.84
CA ILE A 97 2.84 -19.22 9.52
C ILE A 97 3.44 -18.06 8.74
N ASN A 98 4.74 -18.11 8.51
CA ASN A 98 5.47 -17.07 7.80
C ASN A 98 5.28 -17.22 6.30
N ILE A 99 4.54 -16.29 5.70
CA ILE A 99 4.21 -16.27 4.27
C ILE A 99 4.46 -14.84 3.75
N PRO A 100 5.69 -14.48 3.41
CA PRO A 100 6.01 -13.16 2.92
C PRO A 100 5.19 -12.80 1.68
N GLY A 101 4.66 -11.58 1.64
CA GLY A 101 3.79 -11.10 0.56
C GLY A 101 2.37 -11.68 0.58
N ASN A 102 1.93 -12.28 1.70
CA ASN A 102 0.57 -12.82 1.84
C ASN A 102 -0.47 -11.69 1.92
N ARG A 103 -1.40 -11.66 0.98
CA ARG A 103 -2.54 -10.75 0.96
C ARG A 103 -3.86 -11.51 0.96
N GLU A 104 -3.91 -12.61 0.20
CA GLU A 104 -5.09 -13.43 0.05
C GLU A 104 -4.82 -14.85 0.52
N SER A 105 -5.80 -15.40 1.26
CA SER A 105 -5.77 -16.78 1.70
C SER A 105 -7.16 -17.36 1.90
N PHE A 106 -7.29 -18.66 1.78
CA PHE A 106 -8.52 -19.39 2.11
C PHE A 106 -8.19 -20.80 2.59
N VAL A 107 -9.11 -21.37 3.37
CA VAL A 107 -9.02 -22.74 3.85
C VAL A 107 -10.02 -23.61 3.09
N LYS A 108 -9.55 -24.76 2.64
CA LYS A 108 -10.40 -25.80 2.07
C LYS A 108 -9.96 -27.16 2.59
N ASP A 109 -10.90 -27.90 3.16
CA ASP A 109 -10.62 -29.13 3.89
C ASP A 109 -9.62 -28.85 5.03
N HIS A 110 -8.48 -29.52 5.05
CA HIS A 110 -7.39 -29.28 6.00
C HIS A 110 -6.20 -28.53 5.36
N TYR A 111 -6.40 -27.90 4.22
CA TYR A 111 -5.36 -27.15 3.55
C TYR A 111 -5.63 -25.64 3.58
N LEU A 112 -4.60 -24.88 3.90
CA LEU A 112 -4.54 -23.45 3.67
C LEU A 112 -3.93 -23.20 2.29
N TYR A 113 -4.60 -22.42 1.48
CA TYR A 113 -4.10 -21.89 0.22
C TYR A 113 -3.81 -20.41 0.43
N ALA A 114 -2.58 -20.00 0.17
CA ALA A 114 -2.13 -18.64 0.47
C ALA A 114 -1.27 -18.08 -0.66
N GLU A 115 -1.48 -16.83 -0.99
CA GLU A 115 -0.61 -16.06 -1.88
C GLU A 115 0.72 -15.78 -1.17
N SER A 116 1.82 -15.84 -1.93
CA SER A 116 3.15 -15.40 -1.50
C SER A 116 3.82 -14.71 -2.68
N TYR A 117 3.70 -13.39 -2.77
CA TYR A 117 4.11 -12.56 -3.90
C TYR A 117 3.51 -13.05 -5.24
N TYR A 118 4.25 -13.89 -5.96
CA TYR A 118 3.89 -14.43 -7.29
C TYR A 118 3.33 -15.85 -7.23
N ASP A 119 3.50 -16.51 -6.08
CA ASP A 119 3.27 -17.95 -5.91
C ASP A 119 1.96 -18.22 -5.16
N LEU A 120 1.36 -19.38 -5.43
CA LEU A 120 0.33 -19.98 -4.60
C LEU A 120 0.95 -21.10 -3.77
N LEU A 121 0.81 -21.02 -2.46
CA LEU A 121 1.20 -22.06 -1.51
C LEU A 121 -0.01 -22.92 -1.17
N LYS A 122 0.21 -24.23 -1.04
CA LYS A 122 -0.70 -25.18 -0.40
C LYS A 122 -0.04 -25.68 0.87
N ILE A 123 -0.61 -25.39 2.03
CA ILE A 123 -0.06 -25.69 3.35
C ILE A 123 -1.00 -26.66 4.06
N ASP A 124 -0.47 -27.75 4.57
CA ASP A 124 -1.20 -28.74 5.36
C ASP A 124 -1.36 -28.25 6.79
N LEU A 125 -2.60 -28.14 7.27
CA LEU A 125 -3.00 -27.72 8.61
C LEU A 125 -3.29 -28.88 9.55
N SER A 126 -2.99 -30.13 9.19
CA SER A 126 -3.28 -31.31 10.03
C SER A 126 -2.55 -31.28 11.37
N ASP A 127 -1.38 -30.64 11.43
CA ASP A 127 -0.66 -30.31 12.66
C ASP A 127 -0.43 -28.80 12.72
N LEU A 128 -1.26 -28.10 13.48
CA LEU A 128 -1.17 -26.64 13.64
C LEU A 128 0.08 -26.18 14.39
N LYS A 129 0.78 -27.08 15.10
CA LYS A 129 2.05 -26.75 15.77
C LYS A 129 3.24 -26.78 14.81
N ASN A 130 3.11 -27.51 13.70
CA ASN A 130 4.16 -27.67 12.72
C ASN A 130 3.56 -27.90 11.33
N VAL A 131 2.94 -26.87 10.77
CA VAL A 131 2.34 -26.92 9.44
C VAL A 131 3.38 -27.24 8.37
N GLN A 132 2.95 -27.95 7.31
CA GLN A 132 3.84 -28.39 6.25
C GLN A 132 3.47 -27.80 4.90
N LEU A 133 4.46 -27.40 4.13
CA LEU A 133 4.25 -27.01 2.73
C LEU A 133 3.93 -28.26 1.92
N ALA A 134 2.66 -28.43 1.54
CA ALA A 134 2.18 -29.54 0.71
C ALA A 134 2.38 -29.32 -0.78
N GLY A 135 2.58 -28.07 -1.21
CA GLY A 135 2.84 -27.72 -2.61
C GLY A 135 3.02 -26.22 -2.83
N ARG A 136 3.64 -25.90 -3.96
CA ARG A 136 3.81 -24.52 -4.44
C ARG A 136 3.62 -24.49 -5.95
N VAL A 137 2.82 -23.54 -6.43
CA VAL A 137 2.74 -23.18 -7.84
C VAL A 137 3.40 -21.82 -8.01
N THR A 138 4.52 -21.80 -8.69
CA THR A 138 5.30 -20.57 -8.90
C THR A 138 4.72 -19.73 -10.04
N ASN A 139 4.80 -18.40 -9.89
CA ASN A 139 4.36 -17.42 -10.89
C ASN A 139 2.90 -17.62 -11.36
N LEU A 140 2.01 -18.03 -10.44
CA LEU A 140 0.60 -18.28 -10.77
C LEU A 140 -0.17 -17.00 -11.08
N PHE A 141 0.08 -15.93 -10.31
CA PHE A 141 -0.75 -14.73 -10.36
C PHE A 141 -0.28 -13.73 -11.41
N GLN A 142 1.02 -13.65 -11.65
CA GLN A 142 1.63 -12.78 -12.66
C GLN A 142 3.07 -13.20 -12.93
N GLU A 143 3.63 -12.74 -14.05
CA GLU A 143 5.05 -12.91 -14.32
C GLU A 143 5.89 -12.07 -13.34
N THR A 144 6.98 -12.67 -12.85
CA THR A 144 7.91 -11.98 -11.96
C THR A 144 8.59 -10.83 -12.71
N ARG A 145 8.56 -9.64 -12.13
CA ARG A 145 9.27 -8.47 -12.63
C ARG A 145 10.60 -8.34 -11.92
N PHE A 146 11.65 -8.12 -12.69
CA PHE A 146 13.01 -7.98 -12.17
C PHE A 146 13.56 -6.58 -12.47
N ASN A 147 14.43 -6.07 -11.59
CA ASN A 147 15.27 -4.93 -11.89
C ASN A 147 16.55 -5.38 -12.66
N ASP A 148 17.41 -4.41 -13.00
CA ASP A 148 18.67 -4.66 -13.76
C ASP A 148 19.67 -5.52 -12.97
N ASN A 149 19.53 -5.62 -11.64
CA ASN A 149 20.36 -6.47 -10.78
C ASN A 149 19.82 -7.90 -10.63
N GLY A 150 18.68 -8.22 -11.25
CA GLY A 150 18.03 -9.53 -11.17
C GLY A 150 17.24 -9.76 -9.90
N GLU A 151 16.94 -8.69 -9.13
CA GLU A 151 16.07 -8.77 -7.94
C GLU A 151 14.61 -8.65 -8.35
N ALA A 152 13.74 -9.47 -7.75
CA ALA A 152 12.30 -9.45 -8.01
C ALA A 152 11.62 -8.25 -7.35
N LEU A 153 10.62 -7.67 -8.01
CA LEU A 153 9.75 -6.66 -7.42
C LEU A 153 8.86 -7.33 -6.36
N LEU A 154 9.09 -7.04 -5.09
CA LEU A 154 8.35 -7.62 -3.97
C LEU A 154 7.17 -6.75 -3.51
N GLY A 155 7.11 -5.49 -3.92
CA GLY A 155 6.01 -4.59 -3.56
C GLY A 155 6.39 -3.13 -3.70
N PHE A 156 5.65 -2.28 -2.97
CA PHE A 156 5.89 -0.85 -2.94
C PHE A 156 5.88 -0.36 -1.49
N ALA A 157 6.88 0.43 -1.13
CA ALA A 157 6.88 1.22 0.09
C ALA A 157 6.23 2.57 -0.19
N PHE A 158 5.38 3.04 0.72
CA PHE A 158 4.70 4.33 0.60
C PHE A 158 5.24 5.30 1.64
N LYS A 159 5.54 6.52 1.19
CA LYS A 159 5.96 7.61 2.05
C LYS A 159 5.08 8.82 1.82
N GLU A 160 4.57 9.40 2.89
CA GLU A 160 3.87 10.67 2.80
C GLU A 160 4.87 11.80 2.48
N VAL A 161 4.60 12.54 1.43
CA VAL A 161 5.41 13.67 0.98
C VAL A 161 4.53 14.91 0.89
N GLN A 162 5.03 16.01 1.40
CA GLN A 162 4.42 17.32 1.23
C GLN A 162 5.21 18.11 0.20
N LYS A 163 4.50 18.67 -0.77
CA LYS A 163 5.09 19.47 -1.85
C LYS A 163 4.30 20.76 -2.02
N GLU A 164 5.03 21.86 -2.03
CA GLU A 164 4.47 23.15 -2.42
C GLU A 164 4.37 23.22 -3.94
N VAL A 165 3.17 23.49 -4.45
CA VAL A 165 2.89 23.64 -5.88
C VAL A 165 2.35 25.04 -6.15
N ASP A 166 2.88 25.68 -7.19
CA ASP A 166 2.37 26.96 -7.67
C ASP A 166 1.05 26.73 -8.43
N ILE A 167 -0.03 27.37 -7.97
CA ILE A 167 -1.37 27.21 -8.54
C ILE A 167 -1.48 27.83 -9.95
N GLN A 168 -0.51 28.63 -10.37
CA GLN A 168 -0.59 29.36 -11.64
C GLN A 168 -0.20 28.59 -12.90
N SER A 169 0.47 27.43 -12.78
CA SER A 169 1.15 26.94 -13.97
C SER A 169 0.34 26.05 -14.91
N ASN A 170 -0.73 25.35 -14.50
CA ASN A 170 -1.21 24.24 -15.35
C ASN A 170 -2.72 23.95 -15.36
N PHE A 171 -3.60 24.92 -15.11
CA PHE A 171 -5.03 24.62 -15.18
C PHE A 171 -5.61 24.63 -16.62
N TYR A 172 -4.82 24.99 -17.63
CA TYR A 172 -5.31 25.18 -19.00
C TYR A 172 -4.52 24.45 -20.10
N GLU A 173 -3.51 23.63 -19.79
CA GLU A 173 -2.74 22.93 -20.83
C GLU A 173 -3.15 21.48 -21.10
N ASP A 174 -4.08 20.91 -20.32
CA ASP A 174 -4.53 19.52 -20.47
C ASP A 174 -6.06 19.35 -20.69
N ILE A 175 -6.68 20.23 -21.50
CA ILE A 175 -8.05 20.02 -22.01
C ILE A 175 -8.03 19.85 -23.53
#